data_9e2b7f5a22764b352d6e29a6060b8d42
#
_entry.id   9e2b7f5a22764b352d6e29a6060b8d42
#
_cell.length_a   1.000
_cell.length_b   1.000
_cell.length_c   1.000
_cell.angle_alpha   90.00
_cell.angle_beta   90.00
_cell.angle_gamma   90.00
#
_symmetry.space_group_name_H-M   'P 1'
#
loop_
_entity.id
_entity.type
_entity.pdbx_description
1 polymer ?
#
loop_
_entity_poly.entity_id
_entity_poly.type
_entity_poly.pdbx_seq_one_letter_code
_entity_poly.pdbx_strand_id
1 'polypeptide(L)'
;AVVLFTVVVLMLVTLLMVARRKMVPSGDVAITVNEDSTKVMHVAAGGTLLGALTDHHIFIPSACGGKGTCGVCEVIVKEGGGTILPTETGFISRKEAKHGCRLACQVKVKRDMRIEVPAEIFSVKKWNCKVLSNRNVSTFIKELKVELPAGEEVPFRAGGYVQISCPPHELSYRSFDIDKQFHEEWDKFDLWRFKSVVSEPVERGYSVASFPLEKGVLLFTIRIVFPPEYRDDIPPGKMSSYLFNLKPGDKVTVAGPFGEFFARDTDKEMCFVAAGAGMAPMRSHIFDQLIRLKSKRTMTF
;
A
#
# COMPACT_ATOMS: atom_id res chain seq x y z
N ALA A 1 43.62 -29.92 -17.64
CA ALA A 1 42.87 -29.33 -16.52
C ALA A 1 41.91 -28.22 -17.02
N VAL A 2 42.45 -27.16 -17.68
CA VAL A 2 41.65 -25.96 -18.10
C VAL A 2 40.51 -26.34 -19.06
N VAL A 3 40.80 -27.11 -20.10
CA VAL A 3 39.78 -27.53 -21.09
C VAL A 3 38.65 -28.35 -20.45
N LEU A 4 38.97 -29.29 -19.57
CA LEU A 4 37.96 -30.09 -18.86
C LEU A 4 37.09 -29.20 -17.96
N PHE A 5 37.69 -28.27 -17.23
CA PHE A 5 36.98 -27.28 -16.38
C PHE A 5 36.01 -26.45 -17.24
N THR A 6 36.49 -25.90 -18.36
CA THR A 6 35.66 -25.09 -19.26
C THR A 6 34.48 -25.85 -19.83
N VAL A 7 34.70 -27.12 -20.24
CA VAL A 7 33.62 -28.00 -20.75
C VAL A 7 32.56 -28.25 -19.65
N VAL A 8 32.98 -28.54 -18.42
CA VAL A 8 32.07 -28.78 -17.30
C VAL A 8 31.26 -27.52 -16.99
N VAL A 9 31.89 -26.34 -16.95
CA VAL A 9 31.20 -25.10 -16.72
C VAL A 9 30.17 -24.79 -17.81
N LEU A 10 30.55 -24.95 -19.08
CA LEU A 10 29.63 -24.75 -20.21
C LEU A 10 28.46 -25.73 -20.18
N MET A 11 28.70 -27.00 -19.81
CA MET A 11 27.65 -27.99 -19.63
C MET A 11 26.68 -27.61 -18.51
N LEU A 12 27.18 -27.16 -17.35
CA LEU A 12 26.36 -26.71 -16.25
C LEU A 12 25.53 -25.44 -16.60
N VAL A 13 26.15 -24.48 -17.27
CA VAL A 13 25.47 -23.27 -17.73
C VAL A 13 24.37 -23.62 -18.73
N THR A 14 24.66 -24.51 -19.67
CA THR A 14 23.66 -24.96 -20.66
C THR A 14 22.52 -25.71 -19.96
N LEU A 15 22.81 -26.58 -19.01
CA LEU A 15 21.82 -27.31 -18.22
C LEU A 15 20.92 -26.33 -17.44
N LEU A 16 21.53 -25.35 -16.79
CA LEU A 16 20.80 -24.29 -16.06
C LEU A 16 19.92 -23.46 -17.00
N MET A 17 20.42 -23.09 -18.17
CA MET A 17 19.63 -22.34 -19.17
C MET A 17 18.45 -23.15 -19.69
N VAL A 18 18.64 -24.46 -19.98
CA VAL A 18 17.56 -25.34 -20.38
C VAL A 18 16.54 -25.57 -19.28
N ALA A 19 17.02 -25.78 -18.04
CA ALA A 19 16.14 -25.90 -16.88
C ALA A 19 15.34 -24.63 -16.65
N ARG A 20 15.98 -23.44 -16.71
CA ARG A 20 15.32 -22.15 -16.61
C ARG A 20 14.24 -21.97 -17.68
N ARG A 21 14.54 -22.32 -18.93
CA ARG A 21 13.60 -22.20 -20.05
C ARG A 21 12.37 -23.11 -19.91
N LYS A 22 12.52 -24.29 -19.26
CA LYS A 22 11.41 -25.21 -18.97
C LYS A 22 10.65 -24.90 -17.69
N MET A 23 11.32 -24.31 -16.69
CA MET A 23 10.74 -24.10 -15.36
C MET A 23 10.19 -22.70 -15.15
N VAL A 24 10.74 -21.69 -15.86
CA VAL A 24 10.24 -20.32 -15.77
C VAL A 24 9.17 -20.12 -16.85
N PRO A 25 7.92 -19.84 -16.47
CA PRO A 25 6.88 -19.51 -17.42
C PRO A 25 7.35 -18.31 -18.26
N SER A 26 7.30 -18.44 -19.57
CA SER A 26 7.66 -17.39 -20.52
C SER A 26 6.56 -17.29 -21.57
N GLY A 27 6.23 -16.08 -21.97
CA GLY A 27 5.18 -15.77 -22.94
C GLY A 27 4.10 -14.88 -22.34
N ASP A 28 3.17 -14.50 -23.18
CA ASP A 28 2.00 -13.72 -22.77
C ASP A 28 0.90 -14.67 -22.26
N VAL A 29 0.24 -14.25 -21.22
CA VAL A 29 -0.83 -14.96 -20.53
C VAL A 29 -2.07 -14.08 -20.52
N ALA A 30 -3.22 -14.67 -20.82
CA ALA A 30 -4.50 -13.98 -20.79
C ALA A 30 -5.13 -14.03 -19.39
N ILE A 31 -5.52 -12.88 -18.86
CA ILE A 31 -6.29 -12.77 -17.61
C ILE A 31 -7.65 -12.19 -17.94
N THR A 32 -8.72 -12.98 -17.76
CA THR A 32 -10.09 -12.54 -17.93
C THR A 32 -10.68 -12.11 -16.58
N VAL A 33 -11.22 -10.89 -16.51
CA VAL A 33 -11.76 -10.31 -15.29
C VAL A 33 -13.28 -10.27 -15.34
N ASN A 34 -13.94 -10.82 -14.31
CA ASN A 34 -15.41 -10.82 -14.12
C ASN A 34 -16.16 -11.47 -15.32
N GLU A 35 -15.58 -12.51 -15.94
CA GLU A 35 -16.14 -13.21 -17.09
C GLU A 35 -16.47 -12.30 -18.30
N ASP A 36 -15.95 -11.08 -18.28
CA ASP A 36 -16.15 -10.08 -19.33
C ASP A 36 -15.11 -10.27 -20.43
N SER A 37 -15.53 -10.77 -21.59
CA SER A 37 -14.65 -10.98 -22.73
C SER A 37 -14.02 -9.69 -23.27
N THR A 38 -14.55 -8.52 -22.91
CA THR A 38 -13.97 -7.21 -23.25
C THR A 38 -12.86 -6.79 -22.27
N LYS A 39 -12.76 -7.44 -21.11
CA LYS A 39 -11.76 -7.18 -20.07
C LYS A 39 -10.73 -8.29 -19.99
N VAL A 40 -10.20 -8.66 -21.15
CA VAL A 40 -9.07 -9.60 -21.23
C VAL A 40 -7.77 -8.81 -21.29
N MET A 41 -6.87 -9.10 -20.35
CA MET A 41 -5.55 -8.49 -20.28
C MET A 41 -4.49 -9.50 -20.72
N HIS A 42 -3.57 -9.09 -21.58
CA HIS A 42 -2.39 -9.86 -21.93
C HIS A 42 -1.19 -9.38 -21.13
N VAL A 43 -0.60 -10.24 -20.33
CA VAL A 43 0.48 -9.90 -19.39
C VAL A 43 1.63 -10.90 -19.52
N ALA A 44 2.84 -10.44 -19.27
CA ALA A 44 3.99 -11.33 -19.23
C ALA A 44 3.90 -12.30 -18.04
N ALA A 45 4.15 -13.59 -18.31
CA ALA A 45 4.17 -14.60 -17.26
C ALA A 45 5.31 -14.35 -16.25
N GLY A 46 5.10 -14.77 -14.98
CA GLY A 46 6.11 -14.77 -13.92
C GLY A 46 5.91 -13.71 -12.83
N GLY A 47 5.17 -12.62 -13.11
CA GLY A 47 4.80 -11.60 -12.13
C GLY A 47 3.78 -12.09 -11.10
N THR A 48 3.39 -11.19 -10.18
CA THR A 48 2.23 -11.41 -9.30
C THR A 48 0.95 -10.95 -9.97
N LEU A 49 -0.18 -11.56 -9.60
CA LEU A 49 -1.49 -11.13 -10.09
C LEU A 49 -1.76 -9.66 -9.70
N LEU A 50 -1.39 -9.26 -8.47
CA LEU A 50 -1.50 -7.86 -8.03
C LEU A 50 -0.74 -6.90 -8.94
N GLY A 51 0.51 -7.24 -9.32
CA GLY A 51 1.31 -6.42 -10.24
C GLY A 51 0.66 -6.32 -11.60
N ALA A 52 0.28 -7.45 -12.20
CA ALA A 52 -0.39 -7.50 -13.49
C ALA A 52 -1.68 -6.66 -13.54
N LEU A 53 -2.50 -6.73 -12.49
CA LEU A 53 -3.72 -5.91 -12.36
C LEU A 53 -3.40 -4.41 -12.26
N THR A 54 -2.39 -4.06 -11.45
CA THR A 54 -1.96 -2.67 -11.28
C THR A 54 -1.46 -2.07 -12.60
N ASP A 55 -0.68 -2.81 -13.39
CA ASP A 55 -0.16 -2.39 -14.70
C ASP A 55 -1.29 -2.11 -15.70
N HIS A 56 -2.42 -2.79 -15.54
CA HIS A 56 -3.64 -2.60 -16.33
C HIS A 56 -4.69 -1.69 -15.66
N HIS A 57 -4.27 -0.84 -14.71
CA HIS A 57 -5.12 0.14 -14.02
C HIS A 57 -6.27 -0.46 -13.20
N ILE A 58 -6.15 -1.73 -12.78
CA ILE A 58 -7.07 -2.37 -11.83
C ILE A 58 -6.39 -2.39 -10.46
N PHE A 59 -6.78 -1.48 -9.58
CA PHE A 59 -6.11 -1.24 -8.31
C PHE A 59 -6.75 -2.03 -7.18
N ILE A 60 -6.22 -3.22 -6.90
CA ILE A 60 -6.64 -4.05 -5.76
C ILE A 60 -6.08 -3.45 -4.46
N PRO A 61 -6.87 -3.38 -3.38
CA PRO A 61 -6.40 -2.92 -2.08
C PRO A 61 -5.17 -3.70 -1.63
N SER A 62 -4.11 -3.00 -1.20
CA SER A 62 -2.88 -3.66 -0.73
C SER A 62 -2.17 -2.79 0.31
N ALA A 63 -2.64 -2.80 1.56
CA ALA A 63 -2.10 -1.98 2.63
C ALA A 63 -0.60 -2.25 2.92
N CYS A 64 -0.14 -3.50 2.74
CA CYS A 64 1.27 -3.87 2.90
C CYS A 64 2.13 -3.66 1.64
N GLY A 65 1.51 -3.26 0.50
CA GLY A 65 2.17 -3.11 -0.80
C GLY A 65 2.69 -4.43 -1.35
N GLY A 66 1.87 -5.47 -1.32
CA GLY A 66 2.15 -6.75 -1.95
C GLY A 66 3.04 -7.73 -1.16
N LYS A 67 3.30 -7.45 0.13
CA LYS A 67 4.18 -8.31 0.97
C LYS A 67 3.49 -9.56 1.55
N GLY A 68 2.18 -9.73 1.36
CA GLY A 68 1.43 -10.87 1.91
C GLY A 68 1.19 -10.80 3.43
N THR A 69 1.25 -9.60 4.04
CA THR A 69 1.18 -9.44 5.50
C THR A 69 -0.07 -8.74 6.01
N CYS A 70 -0.99 -8.31 5.13
CA CYS A 70 -2.20 -7.59 5.54
C CYS A 70 -3.52 -8.31 5.18
N GLY A 71 -3.49 -9.28 4.26
CA GLY A 71 -4.68 -10.03 3.86
C GLY A 71 -5.68 -9.30 2.94
N VAL A 72 -5.55 -7.98 2.70
CA VAL A 72 -6.62 -7.19 2.05
C VAL A 72 -6.68 -7.27 0.52
N CYS A 73 -5.70 -7.89 -0.15
CA CYS A 73 -5.69 -8.02 -1.61
C CYS A 73 -6.44 -9.28 -2.09
N GLU A 74 -7.59 -9.54 -1.51
CA GLU A 74 -8.41 -10.69 -1.84
C GLU A 74 -9.05 -10.56 -3.22
N VAL A 75 -9.00 -11.67 -3.97
CA VAL A 75 -9.66 -11.85 -5.25
C VAL A 75 -10.16 -13.29 -5.36
N ILE A 76 -11.20 -13.52 -6.14
CA ILE A 76 -11.63 -14.89 -6.46
C ILE A 76 -10.92 -15.33 -7.74
N VAL A 77 -10.11 -16.37 -7.66
CA VAL A 77 -9.45 -16.97 -8.83
C VAL A 77 -10.19 -18.24 -9.21
N LYS A 78 -10.94 -18.19 -10.30
CA LYS A 78 -11.71 -19.34 -10.81
C LYS A 78 -10.79 -20.36 -11.48
N GLU A 79 -9.83 -19.88 -12.26
CA GLU A 79 -8.90 -20.73 -13.02
C GLU A 79 -7.50 -20.12 -13.03
N GLY A 80 -6.48 -20.98 -13.13
CA GLY A 80 -5.10 -20.58 -13.34
C GLY A 80 -4.30 -20.21 -12.06
N GLY A 81 -4.94 -20.07 -10.89
CA GLY A 81 -4.31 -19.58 -9.66
C GLY A 81 -3.43 -20.57 -8.90
N GLY A 82 -3.46 -21.86 -9.28
CA GLY A 82 -2.75 -22.92 -8.54
C GLY A 82 -3.35 -23.17 -7.14
N THR A 83 -2.58 -23.84 -6.29
CA THR A 83 -2.98 -24.13 -4.90
C THR A 83 -2.74 -22.96 -3.97
N ILE A 84 -3.53 -22.86 -2.88
CA ILE A 84 -3.33 -21.87 -1.82
C ILE A 84 -1.94 -22.07 -1.18
N LEU A 85 -1.26 -20.95 -0.90
CA LEU A 85 0.07 -20.97 -0.29
C LEU A 85 -0.02 -20.89 1.24
N PRO A 86 0.96 -21.43 1.97
CA PRO A 86 1.01 -21.28 3.44
C PRO A 86 0.94 -19.84 3.94
N THR A 87 1.48 -18.88 3.16
CA THR A 87 1.45 -17.45 3.45
C THR A 87 0.05 -16.85 3.37
N GLU A 88 -0.90 -17.50 2.71
CA GLU A 88 -2.28 -17.05 2.56
C GLU A 88 -3.21 -17.63 3.65
N THR A 89 -2.85 -18.78 4.24
CA THR A 89 -3.72 -19.51 5.17
C THR A 89 -3.96 -18.80 6.50
N GLY A 90 -3.15 -17.78 6.82
CA GLY A 90 -3.36 -16.92 7.98
C GLY A 90 -4.47 -15.89 7.78
N PHE A 91 -4.89 -15.65 6.54
CA PHE A 91 -5.90 -14.64 6.17
C PHE A 91 -7.14 -15.29 5.54
N ILE A 92 -6.95 -16.31 4.73
CA ILE A 92 -8.01 -16.99 3.97
C ILE A 92 -8.38 -18.30 4.66
N SER A 93 -9.64 -18.42 5.06
CA SER A 93 -10.16 -19.65 5.67
C SER A 93 -10.22 -20.78 4.64
N ARG A 94 -10.30 -22.03 5.13
CA ARG A 94 -10.45 -23.21 4.27
C ARG A 94 -11.73 -23.17 3.40
N LYS A 95 -12.79 -22.51 3.88
CA LYS A 95 -14.03 -22.35 3.14
C LYS A 95 -13.84 -21.39 1.98
N GLU A 96 -13.25 -20.24 2.24
CA GLU A 96 -12.95 -19.21 1.22
C GLU A 96 -11.99 -19.74 0.17
N ALA A 97 -10.94 -20.45 0.58
CA ALA A 97 -10.01 -21.10 -0.35
C ALA A 97 -10.70 -22.08 -1.32
N LYS A 98 -11.70 -22.85 -0.84
CA LYS A 98 -12.51 -23.74 -1.69
C LYS A 98 -13.37 -22.98 -2.71
N HIS A 99 -13.73 -21.73 -2.43
CA HIS A 99 -14.44 -20.85 -3.35
C HIS A 99 -13.51 -20.04 -4.27
N GLY A 100 -12.21 -20.35 -4.24
CA GLY A 100 -11.21 -19.72 -5.09
C GLY A 100 -10.67 -18.39 -4.54
N CYS A 101 -10.95 -18.03 -3.29
CA CYS A 101 -10.39 -16.83 -2.69
C CYS A 101 -8.88 -16.95 -2.55
N ARG A 102 -8.14 -15.95 -3.00
CA ARG A 102 -6.68 -15.89 -3.01
C ARG A 102 -6.19 -14.48 -2.72
N LEU A 103 -4.99 -14.34 -2.22
CA LEU A 103 -4.32 -13.03 -2.13
C LEU A 103 -3.61 -12.71 -3.45
N ALA A 104 -4.06 -11.69 -4.17
CA ALA A 104 -3.52 -11.32 -5.48
C ALA A 104 -1.99 -11.11 -5.46
N CYS A 105 -1.43 -10.62 -4.36
CA CYS A 105 0.01 -10.45 -4.21
C CYS A 105 0.79 -11.77 -4.06
N GLN A 106 0.13 -12.88 -3.71
CA GLN A 106 0.76 -14.20 -3.55
C GLN A 106 0.55 -15.08 -4.77
N VAL A 107 -0.45 -14.81 -5.58
CA VAL A 107 -0.73 -15.55 -6.81
C VAL A 107 0.27 -15.15 -7.89
N LYS A 108 0.99 -16.16 -8.45
CA LYS A 108 1.88 -15.97 -9.60
C LYS A 108 1.14 -16.22 -10.89
N VAL A 109 1.26 -15.30 -11.83
CA VAL A 109 0.72 -15.43 -13.19
C VAL A 109 1.62 -16.38 -13.99
N LYS A 110 1.17 -17.60 -14.22
CA LYS A 110 1.96 -18.65 -14.92
C LYS A 110 1.28 -19.19 -16.17
N ARG A 111 -0.01 -19.02 -16.29
CA ARG A 111 -0.90 -19.51 -17.36
C ARG A 111 -2.13 -18.60 -17.41
N ASP A 112 -2.98 -18.82 -18.40
CA ASP A 112 -4.25 -18.11 -18.50
C ASP A 112 -5.06 -18.25 -17.21
N MET A 113 -5.70 -17.14 -16.84
CA MET A 113 -6.43 -17.00 -15.58
C MET A 113 -7.84 -16.43 -15.80
N ARG A 114 -8.77 -16.87 -14.96
CA ARG A 114 -10.10 -16.27 -14.83
C ARG A 114 -10.29 -15.83 -13.39
N ILE A 115 -10.55 -14.55 -13.20
CA ILE A 115 -10.66 -13.95 -11.86
C ILE A 115 -11.95 -13.15 -11.74
N GLU A 116 -12.44 -13.03 -10.50
CA GLU A 116 -13.49 -12.10 -10.13
C GLU A 116 -12.95 -11.11 -9.13
N VAL A 117 -13.23 -9.84 -9.35
CA VAL A 117 -12.94 -8.73 -8.45
C VAL A 117 -14.22 -7.94 -8.16
N PRO A 118 -14.38 -7.35 -6.95
CA PRO A 118 -15.51 -6.53 -6.63
C PRO A 118 -15.67 -5.36 -7.61
N ALA A 119 -16.93 -5.00 -7.93
CA ALA A 119 -17.22 -3.94 -8.91
C ALA A 119 -16.65 -2.58 -8.47
N GLU A 120 -16.54 -2.34 -7.17
CA GLU A 120 -16.01 -1.12 -6.57
C GLU A 120 -14.55 -0.87 -6.95
N ILE A 121 -13.80 -1.92 -7.27
CA ILE A 121 -12.39 -1.82 -7.69
C ILE A 121 -12.25 -0.99 -8.98
N PHE A 122 -13.23 -1.04 -9.87
CA PHE A 122 -13.18 -0.27 -11.13
C PHE A 122 -13.43 1.23 -10.94
N SER A 123 -13.90 1.65 -9.76
CA SER A 123 -14.07 3.06 -9.39
C SER A 123 -12.81 3.69 -8.79
N VAL A 124 -11.79 2.89 -8.48
CA VAL A 124 -10.54 3.37 -7.90
C VAL A 124 -9.75 4.17 -8.94
N LYS A 125 -9.34 5.38 -8.56
CA LYS A 125 -8.54 6.27 -9.39
C LYS A 125 -7.18 6.53 -8.77
N LYS A 126 -6.24 7.00 -9.61
CA LYS A 126 -4.94 7.57 -9.17
C LYS A 126 -4.95 9.07 -9.40
N TRP A 127 -4.45 9.83 -8.42
CA TRP A 127 -4.27 11.27 -8.49
C TRP A 127 -2.83 11.66 -8.17
N ASN A 128 -2.32 12.62 -8.93
CA ASN A 128 -1.06 13.31 -8.60
C ASN A 128 -1.40 14.54 -7.78
N CYS A 129 -1.30 14.41 -6.47
CA CYS A 129 -1.61 15.46 -5.52
C CYS A 129 -0.41 16.37 -5.28
N LYS A 130 -0.67 17.63 -4.89
CA LYS A 130 0.36 18.58 -4.51
C LYS A 130 0.41 18.72 -2.99
N VAL A 131 1.60 18.67 -2.41
CA VAL A 131 1.80 18.91 -0.99
C VAL A 131 1.52 20.38 -0.67
N LEU A 132 0.58 20.64 0.23
CA LEU A 132 0.28 21.98 0.75
C LEU A 132 1.08 22.27 2.02
N SER A 133 1.18 21.30 2.92
CA SER A 133 1.95 21.39 4.15
C SER A 133 2.38 20.04 4.66
N ASN A 134 3.49 19.99 5.40
CA ASN A 134 4.01 18.79 6.05
C ASN A 134 4.68 19.21 7.37
N ARG A 135 3.90 19.41 8.41
CA ARG A 135 4.33 20.00 9.68
C ARG A 135 4.37 19.00 10.82
N ASN A 136 5.28 19.16 11.76
CA ASN A 136 5.27 18.38 12.97
C ASN A 136 4.02 18.69 13.82
N VAL A 137 3.37 17.63 14.30
CA VAL A 137 2.30 17.70 15.32
C VAL A 137 2.74 16.99 16.60
N SER A 138 3.84 16.26 16.54
CA SER A 138 4.56 15.66 17.66
C SER A 138 5.99 15.37 17.21
N THR A 139 6.86 15.00 18.15
CA THR A 139 8.28 14.69 17.92
C THR A 139 8.50 13.77 16.69
N PHE A 140 7.71 12.72 16.58
CA PHE A 140 7.85 11.67 15.55
C PHE A 140 6.64 11.57 14.63
N ILE A 141 5.77 12.59 14.62
CA ILE A 141 4.55 12.58 13.81
C ILE A 141 4.41 13.91 13.07
N LYS A 142 4.15 13.81 11.77
CA LYS A 142 3.78 14.95 10.93
C LYS A 142 2.33 14.84 10.47
N GLU A 143 1.68 15.99 10.31
CA GLU A 143 0.46 16.16 9.54
C GLU A 143 0.85 16.54 8.12
N LEU A 144 0.57 15.64 7.19
CA LEU A 144 0.75 15.87 5.76
C LEU A 144 -0.60 16.27 5.15
N LYS A 145 -0.67 17.45 4.54
CA LYS A 145 -1.84 17.93 3.80
C LYS A 145 -1.50 17.99 2.31
N VAL A 146 -2.32 17.34 1.50
CA VAL A 146 -2.17 17.35 0.03
C VAL A 146 -3.44 17.86 -0.64
N GLU A 147 -3.27 18.52 -1.77
CA GLU A 147 -4.32 19.06 -2.63
C GLU A 147 -4.52 18.13 -3.82
N LEU A 148 -5.75 17.81 -4.12
CA LEU A 148 -6.13 17.06 -5.31
C LEU A 148 -6.03 17.95 -6.56
N PRO A 149 -5.88 17.38 -7.75
CA PRO A 149 -6.03 18.15 -9.01
C PRO A 149 -7.37 18.89 -9.05
N ALA A 150 -7.36 20.06 -9.70
CA ALA A 150 -8.55 20.91 -9.78
C ALA A 150 -9.78 20.16 -10.33
N GLY A 151 -10.89 20.24 -9.62
CA GLY A 151 -12.16 19.57 -9.96
C GLY A 151 -12.22 18.09 -9.60
N GLU A 152 -11.16 17.50 -9.03
CA GLU A 152 -11.18 16.10 -8.58
C GLU A 152 -11.56 16.01 -7.10
N GLU A 153 -12.27 14.94 -6.76
CA GLU A 153 -12.63 14.56 -5.39
C GLU A 153 -12.38 13.07 -5.18
N VAL A 154 -11.99 12.71 -3.97
CA VAL A 154 -11.94 11.30 -3.54
C VAL A 154 -13.25 10.99 -2.81
N PRO A 155 -14.10 10.12 -3.34
CA PRO A 155 -15.39 9.80 -2.72
C PRO A 155 -15.24 8.80 -1.56
N PHE A 156 -14.44 9.14 -0.54
CA PHE A 156 -14.20 8.27 0.61
C PHE A 156 -15.27 8.41 1.70
N ARG A 157 -15.40 7.37 2.51
CA ARG A 157 -16.14 7.41 3.77
C ARG A 157 -15.16 7.61 4.93
N ALA A 158 -15.61 8.27 5.99
CA ALA A 158 -14.81 8.41 7.22
C ALA A 158 -14.33 7.03 7.71
N GLY A 159 -13.03 6.93 8.06
CA GLY A 159 -12.37 5.66 8.37
C GLY A 159 -11.73 4.95 7.16
N GLY A 160 -11.96 5.45 5.94
CA GLY A 160 -11.30 4.96 4.74
C GLY A 160 -9.81 5.30 4.69
N TYR A 161 -9.10 4.66 3.77
CA TYR A 161 -7.69 4.89 3.51
C TYR A 161 -7.42 5.03 2.00
N VAL A 162 -6.26 5.51 1.68
CA VAL A 162 -5.71 5.54 0.31
C VAL A 162 -4.36 4.85 0.27
N GLN A 163 -3.95 4.41 -0.89
CA GLN A 163 -2.57 3.98 -1.14
C GLN A 163 -1.75 5.18 -1.61
N ILE A 164 -0.59 5.37 -1.02
CA ILE A 164 0.37 6.38 -1.44
C ILE A 164 1.56 5.69 -2.07
N SER A 165 2.01 6.19 -3.21
CA SER A 165 3.18 5.68 -3.93
C SER A 165 4.43 6.45 -3.53
N CYS A 166 5.50 5.73 -3.29
CA CYS A 166 6.83 6.24 -3.01
C CYS A 166 7.77 5.81 -4.16
N PRO A 167 8.36 6.74 -4.91
CA PRO A 167 9.33 6.42 -5.95
C PRO A 167 10.66 5.92 -5.35
N PRO A 168 11.55 5.34 -6.17
CA PRO A 168 12.93 5.10 -5.77
C PRO A 168 13.57 6.39 -5.25
N HIS A 169 14.32 6.29 -4.15
CA HIS A 169 14.96 7.47 -3.55
C HIS A 169 16.17 7.09 -2.69
N GLU A 170 17.04 8.07 -2.49
CA GLU A 170 18.04 8.09 -1.44
C GLU A 170 17.86 9.38 -0.65
N LEU A 171 17.49 9.26 0.64
CA LEU A 171 17.17 10.38 1.52
C LEU A 171 17.98 10.29 2.81
N SER A 172 18.58 11.41 3.22
CA SER A 172 19.18 11.56 4.55
C SER A 172 18.17 12.20 5.50
N TYR A 173 18.07 11.73 6.74
CA TYR A 173 17.22 12.34 7.75
C TYR A 173 17.65 13.79 8.09
N ARG A 174 18.90 14.17 7.75
CA ARG A 174 19.37 15.56 7.84
C ARG A 174 18.63 16.53 6.91
N SER A 175 17.95 16.01 5.86
CA SER A 175 17.15 16.83 4.93
C SER A 175 15.71 17.07 5.42
N PHE A 176 15.32 16.42 6.51
CA PHE A 176 13.96 16.58 7.05
C PHE A 176 13.80 17.95 7.70
N ASP A 177 12.67 18.57 7.43
CA ASP A 177 12.25 19.79 8.09
C ASP A 177 11.56 19.42 9.41
N ILE A 178 12.30 19.48 10.51
CA ILE A 178 11.82 19.17 11.86
C ILE A 178 11.78 20.44 12.69
N ASP A 179 10.65 20.71 13.35
CA ASP A 179 10.51 21.87 14.21
C ASP A 179 11.56 21.86 15.32
N LYS A 180 12.18 23.02 15.58
CA LYS A 180 13.28 23.19 16.54
C LYS A 180 12.95 22.64 17.94
N GLN A 181 11.70 22.73 18.37
CA GLN A 181 11.27 22.21 19.66
C GLN A 181 11.42 20.70 19.82
N PHE A 182 11.61 19.97 18.72
CA PHE A 182 11.77 18.51 18.73
C PHE A 182 13.21 18.06 18.44
N HIS A 183 14.16 18.98 18.21
CA HIS A 183 15.53 18.64 17.88
C HIS A 183 16.21 17.87 19.02
N GLU A 184 16.00 18.25 20.28
CA GLU A 184 16.59 17.58 21.44
C GLU A 184 16.28 16.06 21.45
N GLU A 185 15.02 15.70 21.20
CA GLU A 185 14.63 14.28 21.13
C GLU A 185 15.23 13.58 19.90
N TRP A 186 15.34 14.28 18.77
CA TRP A 186 15.98 13.75 17.56
C TRP A 186 17.49 13.54 17.76
N ASP A 187 18.16 14.44 18.49
CA ASP A 187 19.57 14.31 18.88
C ASP A 187 19.75 13.14 19.85
N LYS A 188 18.89 13.03 20.86
CA LYS A 188 18.92 11.97 21.86
C LYS A 188 18.86 10.57 21.25
N PHE A 189 18.03 10.37 20.24
CA PHE A 189 17.92 9.10 19.51
C PHE A 189 18.88 9.01 18.31
N ASP A 190 19.75 9.99 18.11
CA ASP A 190 20.69 10.10 16.97
C ASP A 190 20.03 9.81 15.61
N LEU A 191 18.83 10.37 15.39
CA LEU A 191 18.03 10.07 14.20
C LEU A 191 18.62 10.67 12.93
N TRP A 192 19.39 11.76 13.04
CA TRP A 192 20.01 12.44 11.91
C TRP A 192 21.03 11.58 11.15
N ARG A 193 21.54 10.50 11.76
CA ARG A 193 22.47 9.56 11.12
C ARG A 193 21.83 8.69 10.05
N PHE A 194 20.52 8.48 10.12
CA PHE A 194 19.83 7.54 9.25
C PHE A 194 19.72 8.03 7.81
N LYS A 195 19.72 7.05 6.90
CA LYS A 195 19.41 7.22 5.49
C LYS A 195 18.37 6.21 5.06
N SER A 196 17.44 6.64 4.23
CA SER A 196 16.46 5.75 3.58
C SER A 196 16.84 5.56 2.12
N VAL A 197 17.11 4.31 1.74
CA VAL A 197 17.43 3.95 0.35
C VAL A 197 16.35 3.01 -0.17
N VAL A 198 15.75 3.37 -1.28
CA VAL A 198 14.66 2.62 -1.92
C VAL A 198 14.98 2.52 -3.41
N SER A 199 15.25 1.30 -3.88
CA SER A 199 15.62 1.01 -5.27
C SER A 199 14.41 0.77 -6.20
N GLU A 200 13.27 0.41 -5.63
CA GLU A 200 12.04 0.10 -6.39
C GLU A 200 10.85 0.85 -5.80
N PRO A 201 9.85 1.22 -6.61
CA PRO A 201 8.65 1.88 -6.10
C PRO A 201 7.97 1.08 -4.98
N VAL A 202 7.46 1.77 -3.98
CA VAL A 202 6.76 1.18 -2.84
C VAL A 202 5.40 1.86 -2.68
N GLU A 203 4.35 1.07 -2.48
CA GLU A 203 3.02 1.59 -2.14
C GLU A 203 2.60 1.13 -0.75
N ARG A 204 1.91 2.00 0.02
CA ARG A 204 1.39 1.70 1.35
C ARG A 204 0.06 2.40 1.58
N GLY A 205 -0.80 1.72 2.36
CA GLY A 205 -2.06 2.28 2.83
C GLY A 205 -1.85 3.32 3.94
N TYR A 206 -2.54 4.46 3.79
CA TYR A 206 -2.60 5.51 4.80
C TYR A 206 -4.06 5.93 5.03
N SER A 207 -4.50 5.82 6.28
CA SER A 207 -5.83 6.28 6.67
C SER A 207 -5.99 7.77 6.42
N VAL A 208 -7.13 8.16 5.86
CA VAL A 208 -7.47 9.56 5.61
C VAL A 208 -7.91 10.20 6.92
N ALA A 209 -7.21 11.25 7.33
CA ALA A 209 -7.52 12.02 8.54
C ALA A 209 -8.53 13.14 8.26
N SER A 210 -8.64 13.66 7.03
CA SER A 210 -9.73 14.54 6.63
C SER A 210 -11.07 13.81 6.66
N PHE A 211 -12.18 14.55 6.76
CA PHE A 211 -13.53 13.98 6.67
C PHE A 211 -14.20 14.42 5.36
N PRO A 212 -15.29 13.78 4.91
CA PRO A 212 -15.83 13.96 3.56
C PRO A 212 -16.24 15.37 3.15
N LEU A 213 -16.41 16.32 4.09
CA LEU A 213 -16.67 17.74 3.75
C LEU A 213 -15.39 18.57 3.53
N GLU A 214 -14.22 18.07 3.86
CA GLU A 214 -12.94 18.71 3.53
C GLU A 214 -12.60 18.42 2.06
N LYS A 215 -13.29 19.11 1.15
CA LYS A 215 -13.20 18.87 -0.30
C LYS A 215 -11.87 19.33 -0.90
N GLY A 216 -11.41 18.62 -1.95
CA GLY A 216 -10.20 18.98 -2.69
C GLY A 216 -8.88 18.74 -1.94
N VAL A 217 -8.93 18.27 -0.69
CA VAL A 217 -7.73 18.03 0.12
C VAL A 217 -7.82 16.70 0.87
N LEU A 218 -6.65 16.08 1.07
CA LEU A 218 -6.49 14.92 1.96
C LEU A 218 -5.48 15.27 3.05
N LEU A 219 -5.81 14.84 4.28
CA LEU A 219 -4.96 14.95 5.46
C LEU A 219 -4.51 13.56 5.87
N PHE A 220 -3.24 13.46 6.25
CA PHE A 220 -2.65 12.23 6.78
C PHE A 220 -1.86 12.50 8.04
N THR A 221 -1.86 11.55 8.96
CA THR A 221 -1.00 11.56 10.15
C THR A 221 0.12 10.55 9.93
N ILE A 222 1.33 11.03 9.69
CA ILE A 222 2.50 10.24 9.34
C ILE A 222 3.40 10.08 10.54
N ARG A 223 3.62 8.85 10.99
CA ARG A 223 4.63 8.53 12.01
C ARG A 223 5.90 8.08 11.31
N ILE A 224 7.05 8.68 11.67
CA ILE A 224 8.36 8.20 11.23
C ILE A 224 8.64 6.83 11.85
N VAL A 225 9.19 5.92 11.05
CA VAL A 225 9.64 4.60 11.51
C VAL A 225 11.14 4.56 11.35
N PHE A 226 11.84 4.41 12.45
CA PHE A 226 13.30 4.25 12.51
C PHE A 226 13.66 2.94 13.22
N PRO A 227 14.88 2.43 13.04
CA PRO A 227 15.35 1.21 13.68
C PRO A 227 15.23 1.29 15.21
N PRO A 228 14.91 0.19 15.90
CA PRO A 228 15.05 0.12 17.36
C PRO A 228 16.49 0.37 17.78
N GLU A 229 16.70 0.85 19.00
CA GLU A 229 18.02 0.96 19.60
C GLU A 229 18.80 -0.37 19.47
N TYR A 230 20.08 -0.29 19.17
CA TYR A 230 21.00 -1.43 18.99
C TYR A 230 20.65 -2.39 17.81
N ARG A 231 19.81 -1.96 16.86
CA ARG A 231 19.41 -2.76 15.69
C ARG A 231 19.71 -2.01 14.39
N ASP A 232 20.98 -1.68 14.16
CA ASP A 232 21.45 -0.98 12.96
C ASP A 232 21.36 -1.86 11.68
N ASP A 233 21.09 -3.16 11.84
CA ASP A 233 20.79 -4.10 10.76
C ASP A 233 19.39 -3.89 10.15
N ILE A 234 18.50 -3.17 10.83
CA ILE A 234 17.16 -2.87 10.35
C ILE A 234 17.17 -1.49 9.66
N PRO A 235 16.77 -1.40 8.38
CA PRO A 235 16.68 -0.10 7.71
C PRO A 235 15.51 0.74 8.23
N PRO A 236 15.59 2.08 8.13
CA PRO A 236 14.46 2.96 8.37
C PRO A 236 13.25 2.65 7.48
N GLY A 237 12.08 3.06 7.93
CA GLY A 237 10.83 2.86 7.20
C GLY A 237 10.83 3.60 5.86
N LYS A 238 10.82 2.87 4.75
CA LYS A 238 10.92 3.40 3.39
C LYS A 238 9.89 4.50 3.10
N MET A 239 8.61 4.17 3.29
CA MET A 239 7.50 5.08 3.00
C MET A 239 7.43 6.25 3.99
N SER A 240 7.59 5.99 5.28
CA SER A 240 7.54 7.04 6.30
C SER A 240 8.68 8.06 6.14
N SER A 241 9.87 7.61 5.75
CA SER A 241 11.00 8.50 5.45
C SER A 241 10.70 9.38 4.24
N TYR A 242 10.16 8.81 3.16
CA TYR A 242 9.74 9.57 1.99
C TYR A 242 8.71 10.65 2.35
N LEU A 243 7.64 10.27 3.04
CA LEU A 243 6.57 11.20 3.41
C LEU A 243 7.04 12.27 4.40
N PHE A 244 7.96 11.95 5.32
CA PHE A 244 8.55 12.93 6.23
C PHE A 244 9.40 13.99 5.53
N ASN A 245 10.03 13.63 4.40
CA ASN A 245 10.88 14.53 3.61
C ASN A 245 10.10 15.46 2.69
N LEU A 246 8.84 15.14 2.37
CA LEU A 246 8.03 15.96 1.46
C LEU A 246 7.91 17.41 1.95
N LYS A 247 7.97 18.34 1.00
CA LYS A 247 7.88 19.78 1.24
C LYS A 247 6.71 20.38 0.47
N PRO A 248 6.20 21.55 0.91
CA PRO A 248 5.18 22.26 0.14
C PRO A 248 5.61 22.44 -1.32
N GLY A 249 4.72 22.08 -2.25
CA GLY A 249 4.96 22.10 -3.69
C GLY A 249 5.34 20.75 -4.30
N ASP A 250 5.84 19.80 -3.51
CA ASP A 250 6.14 18.45 -3.99
C ASP A 250 4.89 17.73 -4.49
N LYS A 251 5.09 16.73 -5.33
CA LYS A 251 4.02 15.88 -5.85
C LYS A 251 4.04 14.52 -5.16
N VAL A 252 2.85 14.01 -4.87
CA VAL A 252 2.66 12.67 -4.31
C VAL A 252 1.51 11.97 -5.03
N THR A 253 1.70 10.71 -5.40
CA THR A 253 0.67 9.91 -6.06
C THR A 253 -0.16 9.16 -5.03
N VAL A 254 -1.48 9.32 -5.13
CA VAL A 254 -2.48 8.73 -4.25
C VAL A 254 -3.45 7.91 -5.08
N ALA A 255 -3.78 6.71 -4.63
CA ALA A 255 -4.80 5.85 -5.25
C ALA A 255 -5.88 5.47 -4.22
N GLY A 256 -7.13 5.42 -4.62
CA GLY A 256 -8.22 5.07 -3.71
C GLY A 256 -9.61 5.44 -4.21
N PRO A 257 -10.59 5.53 -3.30
CA PRO A 257 -10.50 5.20 -1.87
C PRO A 257 -10.59 3.70 -1.62
N PHE A 258 -10.15 3.28 -0.42
CA PHE A 258 -10.26 1.91 0.09
C PHE A 258 -10.71 1.92 1.55
N GLY A 259 -11.08 0.75 2.08
CA GLY A 259 -11.28 0.53 3.51
C GLY A 259 -12.64 -0.04 3.88
N GLU A 260 -12.69 -0.56 5.12
CA GLU A 260 -13.88 -1.17 5.71
C GLU A 260 -14.10 -0.70 7.16
N PHE A 261 -13.19 0.13 7.69
CA PHE A 261 -13.25 0.65 9.05
C PHE A 261 -14.28 1.79 9.16
N PHE A 262 -15.54 1.45 8.92
CA PHE A 262 -16.63 2.42 8.93
C PHE A 262 -17.45 2.38 10.20
N ALA A 263 -17.98 3.54 10.61
CA ALA A 263 -18.95 3.61 11.68
C ALA A 263 -20.17 2.76 11.33
N ARG A 264 -20.63 1.97 12.30
CA ARG A 264 -21.86 1.18 12.15
C ARG A 264 -23.08 2.12 12.15
N ASP A 265 -24.04 1.83 11.31
CA ASP A 265 -25.32 2.54 11.25
C ASP A 265 -26.24 2.02 12.38
N THR A 266 -26.06 2.60 13.57
CA THR A 266 -26.81 2.28 14.78
C THR A 266 -26.92 3.53 15.65
N ASP A 267 -27.87 3.55 16.60
CA ASP A 267 -28.00 4.63 17.59
C ASP A 267 -27.14 4.44 18.84
N LYS A 268 -26.33 3.36 18.89
CA LYS A 268 -25.49 3.07 20.05
C LYS A 268 -24.40 4.13 20.22
N GLU A 269 -23.99 4.34 21.46
CA GLU A 269 -22.84 5.18 21.79
C GLU A 269 -21.57 4.75 21.05
N MET A 270 -20.65 5.68 20.87
CA MET A 270 -19.36 5.45 20.22
C MET A 270 -18.24 5.77 21.20
N CYS A 271 -17.28 4.85 21.32
CA CYS A 271 -16.04 5.09 22.04
C CYS A 271 -14.89 5.03 21.04
N PHE A 272 -14.11 6.12 20.95
CA PHE A 272 -12.95 6.23 20.07
C PHE A 272 -11.68 6.06 20.88
N VAL A 273 -10.89 5.05 20.56
CA VAL A 273 -9.60 4.78 21.21
C VAL A 273 -8.50 4.77 20.17
N ALA A 274 -7.55 5.67 20.28
CA ALA A 274 -6.42 5.73 19.36
C ALA A 274 -5.18 6.35 20.01
N ALA A 275 -4.02 6.05 19.43
CA ALA A 275 -2.75 6.66 19.82
C ALA A 275 -1.91 6.97 18.58
N GLY A 276 -1.15 8.06 18.65
CA GLY A 276 -0.21 8.44 17.59
C GLY A 276 -0.86 8.58 16.22
N ALA A 277 -0.30 7.95 15.20
CA ALA A 277 -0.84 7.99 13.84
C ALA A 277 -2.23 7.33 13.70
N GLY A 278 -2.63 6.48 14.66
CA GLY A 278 -3.97 5.90 14.72
C GLY A 278 -5.09 6.94 14.91
N MET A 279 -4.74 8.17 15.29
CA MET A 279 -5.69 9.30 15.33
C MET A 279 -6.22 9.71 13.94
N ALA A 280 -5.55 9.35 12.85
CA ALA A 280 -6.00 9.71 11.50
C ALA A 280 -7.45 9.28 11.21
N PRO A 281 -7.83 7.98 11.26
CA PRO A 281 -9.21 7.57 11.02
C PRO A 281 -10.16 8.07 12.11
N MET A 282 -9.70 8.24 13.36
CA MET A 282 -10.55 8.76 14.44
C MET A 282 -10.93 10.22 14.20
N ARG A 283 -9.98 11.07 13.81
CA ARG A 283 -10.28 12.45 13.42
C ARG A 283 -11.35 12.48 12.32
N SER A 284 -11.18 11.66 11.29
CA SER A 284 -12.15 11.57 10.20
C SER A 284 -13.54 11.19 10.71
N HIS A 285 -13.65 10.16 11.55
CA HIS A 285 -14.94 9.73 12.14
C HIS A 285 -15.56 10.81 13.02
N ILE A 286 -14.77 11.38 13.94
CA ILE A 286 -15.27 12.37 14.90
C ILE A 286 -15.87 13.58 14.17
N PHE A 287 -15.11 14.15 13.23
CA PHE A 287 -15.57 15.31 12.48
C PHE A 287 -16.74 14.98 11.55
N ASP A 288 -16.74 13.77 10.97
CA ASP A 288 -17.84 13.30 10.14
C ASP A 288 -19.14 13.17 10.95
N GLN A 289 -19.07 12.54 12.12
CA GLN A 289 -20.23 12.38 13.00
C GLN A 289 -20.74 13.73 13.53
N LEU A 290 -19.85 14.62 13.98
CA LEU A 290 -20.25 15.88 14.61
C LEU A 290 -20.67 16.93 13.60
N ILE A 291 -19.97 17.07 12.48
CA ILE A 291 -20.15 18.19 11.56
C ILE A 291 -21.05 17.82 10.38
N ARG A 292 -20.74 16.73 9.68
CA ARG A 292 -21.51 16.32 8.49
C ARG A 292 -22.82 15.64 8.84
N LEU A 293 -22.76 14.63 9.72
CA LEU A 293 -23.95 13.83 10.08
C LEU A 293 -24.76 14.47 11.22
N LYS A 294 -24.17 15.40 11.98
CA LYS A 294 -24.79 16.04 13.16
C LYS A 294 -25.39 14.99 14.11
N SER A 295 -24.66 13.91 14.30
CA SER A 295 -25.06 12.78 15.11
C SER A 295 -25.35 13.22 16.55
N LYS A 296 -26.43 12.70 17.12
CA LYS A 296 -26.80 12.91 18.54
C LYS A 296 -26.33 11.79 19.43
N ARG A 297 -25.57 10.83 18.88
CA ARG A 297 -25.02 9.71 19.64
C ARG A 297 -24.02 10.23 20.69
N THR A 298 -24.02 9.62 21.86
CA THR A 298 -22.96 9.87 22.85
C THR A 298 -21.62 9.41 22.26
N MET A 299 -20.61 10.28 22.33
CA MET A 299 -19.26 10.00 21.83
C MET A 299 -18.25 10.28 22.92
N THR A 300 -17.36 9.30 23.17
CA THR A 300 -16.24 9.39 24.13
C THR A 300 -14.91 9.20 23.40
N PHE A 301 -13.88 9.96 23.80
CA PHE A 301 -12.54 9.92 23.23
C PHE A 301 -11.51 9.55 24.29
#